data_a5148fe7f346ee500f2461db4c33d3a6
#
_entry.id   a5148fe7f346ee500f2461db4c33d3a6
#
_cell.length_a   1.000
_cell.length_b   1.000
_cell.length_c   1.000
_cell.angle_alpha   90.00
_cell.angle_beta   90.00
_cell.angle_gamma   90.00
#
_symmetry.space_group_name_H-M   'P 1'
#
loop_
_entity.id
_entity.type
_entity.pdbx_description
1 polymer ?
#
loop_
_entity_poly.entity_id
_entity_poly.type
_entity_poly.pdbx_seq_one_letter_code
_entity_poly.pdbx_strand_id
1 'polypeptide(L)'
;YIASNHDTVIGTAIKTYSNKGFSGKIEIMVGFLPDGDIYNTAVVFQKETPGLGDKIEISKSNFPLQFKGKNPAYFKLAVTKDGGDVDAITAATITSRAFCDALKRAYDSYESEEPLVMSEIK
;
A
#
# COMPACT_ATOMS: atom_id res chain seq x y z
N TYR A 1 6.20 -11.20 5.77
CA TYR A 1 5.24 -12.06 6.46
C TYR A 1 4.34 -12.79 5.47
N ILE A 2 4.28 -14.07 5.58
CA ILE A 2 3.47 -14.90 4.70
C ILE A 2 2.37 -15.57 5.48
N ALA A 3 1.14 -15.39 5.03
CA ALA A 3 -0.01 -16.04 5.64
C ALA A 3 -0.34 -17.31 4.87
N SER A 4 -0.63 -18.37 5.59
CA SER A 4 -0.97 -19.62 4.93
C SER A 4 -2.11 -20.33 5.66
N ASN A 5 -2.72 -21.28 5.00
CA ASN A 5 -3.82 -22.03 5.54
C ASN A 5 -3.64 -23.44 5.00
N HIS A 6 -3.44 -24.40 5.88
CA HIS A 6 -3.23 -25.81 5.48
C HIS A 6 -2.06 -25.91 4.47
N ASP A 7 -0.96 -25.21 4.79
CA ASP A 7 0.23 -25.24 3.97
C ASP A 7 0.07 -24.54 2.63
N THR A 8 -1.02 -23.86 2.38
CA THR A 8 -1.22 -23.12 1.14
C THR A 8 -0.99 -21.67 1.42
N VAL A 9 -0.08 -21.03 0.69
CA VAL A 9 0.15 -19.61 0.86
C VAL A 9 -1.05 -18.86 0.34
N ILE A 10 -1.72 -18.08 1.21
CA ILE A 10 -2.89 -17.32 0.79
C ILE A 10 -2.59 -15.84 0.62
N GLY A 11 -1.41 -15.41 1.00
CA GLY A 11 -1.03 -14.01 0.79
C GLY A 11 0.29 -13.66 1.46
N THR A 12 0.78 -12.47 1.17
CA THR A 12 2.01 -11.94 1.72
C THR A 12 1.73 -10.55 2.26
N ALA A 13 2.15 -10.26 3.47
CA ALA A 13 1.99 -8.92 4.04
C ALA A 13 3.36 -8.26 4.13
N ILE A 14 3.47 -7.04 3.63
CA ILE A 14 4.72 -6.30 3.61
C ILE A 14 4.53 -4.97 4.30
N LYS A 15 5.42 -4.65 5.25
CA LYS A 15 5.41 -3.34 5.90
C LYS A 15 6.27 -2.43 5.06
N THR A 16 5.79 -1.25 4.78
CA THR A 16 6.49 -0.29 3.94
C THR A 16 6.31 1.11 4.50
N TYR A 17 7.01 2.06 3.94
CA TYR A 17 6.93 3.44 4.40
C TYR A 17 7.21 4.40 3.26
N SER A 18 6.90 5.68 3.51
CA SER A 18 7.33 6.77 2.65
C SER A 18 7.66 7.94 3.56
N ASN A 19 8.72 8.68 3.25
CA ASN A 19 9.07 9.88 3.98
C ASN A 19 8.52 11.12 3.30
N LYS A 20 7.64 10.94 2.28
CA LYS A 20 7.14 12.03 1.48
C LYS A 20 5.81 12.59 1.95
N GLY A 21 5.33 12.17 3.11
CA GLY A 21 4.08 12.70 3.65
C GLY A 21 4.19 14.18 3.97
N PHE A 22 3.06 14.85 4.10
CA PHE A 22 3.03 16.29 4.36
C PHE A 22 3.69 16.56 5.72
N SER A 23 3.40 15.76 6.73
CA SER A 23 4.00 15.91 8.05
C SER A 23 5.18 14.97 8.27
N GLY A 24 5.59 14.25 7.23
CA GLY A 24 6.76 13.38 7.28
C GLY A 24 6.44 11.93 6.99
N LYS A 25 7.00 11.03 7.79
CA LYS A 25 6.93 9.61 7.51
C LYS A 25 5.55 9.02 7.71
N ILE A 26 5.14 8.17 6.78
CA ILE A 26 3.97 7.31 6.98
C ILE A 26 4.43 5.87 6.83
N GLU A 27 3.85 4.96 7.59
CA GLU A 27 4.13 3.53 7.49
C GLU A 27 2.83 2.79 7.28
N ILE A 28 2.81 1.86 6.35
CA ILE A 28 1.61 1.07 6.08
C ILE A 28 2.00 -0.40 5.93
N MET A 29 1.01 -1.25 6.12
CA MET A 29 1.16 -2.67 5.86
C MET A 29 0.31 -2.97 4.64
N VAL A 30 0.84 -3.70 3.68
CA VAL A 30 0.12 -4.04 2.45
C VAL A 30 0.04 -5.55 2.34
N GLY A 31 -1.16 -6.07 2.16
CA GLY A 31 -1.35 -7.50 1.92
C GLY A 31 -1.50 -7.75 0.42
N PHE A 32 -0.75 -8.71 -0.10
CA PHE A 32 -0.84 -9.10 -1.49
C PHE A 32 -1.31 -10.54 -1.61
N LEU A 33 -2.15 -10.80 -2.59
CA LEU A 33 -2.55 -12.16 -2.93
C LEU A 33 -1.46 -12.78 -3.81
N PRO A 34 -1.45 -14.09 -3.99
CA PRO A 34 -0.38 -14.75 -4.77
C PRO A 34 -0.20 -14.22 -6.19
N ASP A 35 -1.25 -13.64 -6.80
CA ASP A 35 -1.15 -13.13 -8.16
C ASP A 35 -0.68 -11.67 -8.17
N GLY A 36 -0.41 -11.08 -7.01
CA GLY A 36 0.04 -9.69 -6.93
C GLY A 36 -1.07 -8.67 -6.70
N ASP A 37 -2.33 -9.10 -6.63
CA ASP A 37 -3.41 -8.16 -6.38
C ASP A 37 -3.31 -7.69 -4.93
N ILE A 38 -3.61 -6.42 -4.69
CA ILE A 38 -3.63 -5.89 -3.35
C ILE A 38 -4.88 -6.40 -2.66
N TYR A 39 -4.69 -7.10 -1.55
CA TYR A 39 -5.83 -7.60 -0.78
C TYR A 39 -6.32 -6.51 0.16
N ASN A 40 -5.39 -5.81 0.81
CA ASN A 40 -5.77 -4.87 1.85
C ASN A 40 -4.58 -3.99 2.20
N THR A 41 -4.84 -2.84 2.78
CA THR A 41 -3.81 -1.96 3.31
C THR A 41 -4.22 -1.53 4.71
N ALA A 42 -3.25 -1.26 5.58
CA ALA A 42 -3.52 -0.76 6.91
C ALA A 42 -2.43 0.23 7.30
N VAL A 43 -2.82 1.35 7.87
CA VAL A 43 -1.84 2.35 8.31
C VAL A 43 -1.25 1.89 9.64
N VAL A 44 0.06 1.83 9.73
CA VAL A 44 0.78 1.48 10.93
C VAL A 44 1.17 2.73 11.69
N PHE A 45 1.58 3.77 10.97
CA PHE A 45 1.97 5.04 11.58
C PHE A 45 1.71 6.20 10.65
N GLN A 46 1.14 7.28 11.15
CA GLN A 46 1.04 8.52 10.41
C GLN A 46 0.77 9.64 11.42
N LYS A 47 1.17 10.86 11.10
CA LYS A 47 0.84 12.01 11.88
C LYS A 47 0.47 13.15 10.95
N GLU A 48 -0.28 12.83 9.91
CA GLU A 48 -0.73 13.81 8.93
C GLU A 48 -1.83 14.69 9.55
N THR A 49 -2.20 15.74 8.86
CA THR A 49 -3.17 16.70 9.38
C THR A 49 -4.55 16.07 9.59
N PRO A 50 -5.11 16.16 10.79
CA PRO A 50 -6.44 15.60 11.04
C PRO A 50 -7.49 16.20 10.10
N GLY A 51 -8.36 15.35 9.60
CA GLY A 51 -9.40 15.76 8.66
C GLY A 51 -8.91 15.91 7.22
N LEU A 52 -7.61 15.77 6.99
CA LEU A 52 -7.02 15.89 5.67
C LEU A 52 -6.21 14.63 5.37
N GLY A 53 -4.90 14.67 5.59
CA GLY A 53 -4.04 13.52 5.24
C GLY A 53 -4.29 12.28 6.06
N ASP A 54 -4.84 12.39 7.26
CA ASP A 54 -5.14 11.21 8.08
C ASP A 54 -6.21 10.34 7.45
N LYS A 55 -6.87 10.83 6.39
CA LYS A 55 -7.87 10.05 5.67
C LYS A 55 -7.29 8.88 4.88
N ILE A 56 -5.98 8.66 4.98
CA ILE A 56 -5.39 7.44 4.43
C ILE A 56 -5.79 6.24 5.31
N GLU A 57 -6.34 6.47 6.52
CA GLU A 57 -6.80 5.40 7.38
C GLU A 57 -8.23 5.02 7.04
N ILE A 58 -8.52 3.72 6.99
CA ILE A 58 -9.86 3.24 6.64
C ILE A 58 -10.90 3.72 7.66
N SER A 59 -10.49 3.96 8.90
CA SER A 59 -11.41 4.45 9.92
C SER A 59 -11.81 5.90 9.69
N LYS A 60 -11.12 6.60 8.79
CA LYS A 60 -11.36 8.02 8.55
C LYS A 60 -12.00 8.29 7.19
N SER A 61 -11.81 7.43 6.22
CA SER A 61 -12.41 7.60 4.91
C SER A 61 -12.30 6.32 4.10
N ASN A 62 -12.92 6.30 2.93
CA ASN A 62 -12.86 5.14 2.06
C ASN A 62 -11.67 5.20 1.09
N PHE A 63 -10.77 6.18 1.25
CA PHE A 63 -9.62 6.31 0.35
C PHE A 63 -8.87 4.97 0.15
N PRO A 64 -8.55 4.21 1.22
CA PRO A 64 -7.80 2.97 1.02
C PRO A 64 -8.55 1.90 0.25
N LEU A 65 -9.88 1.97 0.18
CA LEU A 65 -10.64 0.91 -0.48
C LEU A 65 -10.41 0.88 -1.98
N GLN A 66 -9.98 1.98 -2.58
CA GLN A 66 -9.75 2.01 -4.02
C GLN A 66 -8.62 1.07 -4.47
N PHE A 67 -7.75 0.67 -3.54
CA PHE A 67 -6.63 -0.19 -3.88
C PHE A 67 -6.98 -1.67 -3.78
N LYS A 68 -8.06 -2.00 -3.07
CA LYS A 68 -8.41 -3.38 -2.84
C LYS A 68 -8.79 -4.06 -4.15
N GLY A 69 -8.18 -5.16 -4.43
CA GLY A 69 -8.43 -5.91 -5.67
C GLY A 69 -7.66 -5.39 -6.88
N LYS A 70 -6.84 -4.37 -6.70
CA LYS A 70 -6.08 -3.81 -7.82
C LYS A 70 -4.70 -4.45 -7.89
N ASN A 71 -4.20 -4.65 -9.10
CA ASN A 71 -2.87 -5.22 -9.28
C ASN A 71 -1.94 -4.13 -9.79
N PRO A 72 -0.85 -3.82 -9.08
CA PRO A 72 0.06 -2.74 -9.49
C PRO A 72 0.69 -2.92 -10.87
N ALA A 73 0.63 -4.12 -11.43
CA ALA A 73 1.12 -4.33 -12.80
C ALA A 73 0.21 -3.63 -13.80
N TYR A 74 -1.05 -3.38 -13.46
CA TYR A 74 -2.02 -2.78 -14.36
C TYR A 74 -2.66 -1.52 -13.78
N PHE A 75 -2.57 -1.30 -12.49
CA PHE A 75 -3.17 -0.13 -11.84
C PHE A 75 -2.01 0.79 -11.46
N LYS A 76 -1.95 1.95 -12.10
CA LYS A 76 -0.81 2.84 -11.92
C LYS A 76 -0.89 3.53 -10.58
N LEU A 77 0.10 3.27 -9.71
CA LEU A 77 0.14 3.80 -8.37
C LEU A 77 0.69 5.22 -8.35
N ALA A 78 -0.09 6.12 -8.90
CA ALA A 78 0.17 7.56 -8.87
C ALA A 78 -1.20 8.23 -8.87
N VAL A 79 -1.27 9.43 -8.31
CA VAL A 79 -2.55 10.15 -8.31
C VAL A 79 -2.90 10.61 -9.72
N THR A 80 -4.19 10.86 -9.96
CA THR A 80 -4.64 11.21 -11.30
C THR A 80 -3.97 12.47 -11.82
N LYS A 81 -3.65 13.41 -10.92
CA LYS A 81 -2.97 14.65 -11.32
C LYS A 81 -1.59 14.33 -11.91
N ASP A 82 -0.97 13.24 -11.52
CA ASP A 82 0.34 12.83 -12.00
C ASP A 82 0.20 11.78 -13.12
N GLY A 83 -0.99 11.61 -13.65
CA GLY A 83 -1.23 10.65 -14.74
C GLY A 83 -1.51 9.22 -14.28
N GLY A 84 -1.80 9.02 -13.02
CA GLY A 84 -2.04 7.69 -12.49
C GLY A 84 -3.52 7.36 -12.33
N ASP A 85 -3.78 6.24 -11.66
CA ASP A 85 -5.13 5.71 -11.49
C ASP A 85 -5.71 5.94 -10.10
N VAL A 86 -5.00 6.65 -9.23
CA VAL A 86 -5.41 6.81 -7.84
C VAL A 86 -6.12 8.14 -7.63
N ASP A 87 -7.32 8.09 -7.04
CA ASP A 87 -8.05 9.31 -6.70
C ASP A 87 -7.47 9.83 -5.38
N ALA A 88 -6.91 11.03 -5.41
CA ALA A 88 -6.30 11.62 -4.24
C ALA A 88 -7.34 12.11 -3.24
N ILE A 89 -6.94 12.19 -1.97
CA ILE A 89 -7.77 12.78 -0.95
C ILE A 89 -7.84 14.27 -1.23
N THR A 90 -9.04 14.83 -1.22
CA THR A 90 -9.24 16.26 -1.46
C THR A 90 -8.43 17.07 -0.45
N ALA A 91 -7.68 18.04 -0.93
CA ALA A 91 -6.84 18.93 -0.13
C ALA A 91 -5.69 18.19 0.59
N ALA A 92 -5.39 16.95 0.20
CA ALA A 92 -4.29 16.21 0.80
C ALA A 92 -3.52 15.41 -0.27
N THR A 93 -3.20 16.07 -1.38
CA THR A 93 -2.50 15.40 -2.49
C THR A 93 -1.11 14.94 -2.11
N ILE A 94 -0.39 15.70 -1.28
CA ILE A 94 0.96 15.31 -0.85
C ILE A 94 0.91 14.00 -0.08
N THR A 95 -0.03 13.86 0.86
CA THR A 95 -0.17 12.62 1.63
C THR A 95 -0.60 11.47 0.70
N SER A 96 -1.49 11.75 -0.26
CA SER A 96 -1.93 10.75 -1.21
C SER A 96 -0.78 10.24 -2.07
N ARG A 97 0.12 11.13 -2.49
CA ARG A 97 1.32 10.76 -3.23
C ARG A 97 2.26 9.90 -2.37
N ALA A 98 2.37 10.23 -1.08
CA ALA A 98 3.20 9.46 -0.17
C ALA A 98 2.65 8.05 0.00
N PHE A 99 1.33 7.91 0.06
CA PHE A 99 0.70 6.60 0.18
C PHE A 99 0.99 5.77 -1.08
N CYS A 100 0.90 6.38 -2.25
CA CYS A 100 1.23 5.70 -3.51
C CYS A 100 2.70 5.27 -3.54
N ASP A 101 3.60 6.13 -3.03
CA ASP A 101 5.02 5.82 -2.97
C ASP A 101 5.27 4.60 -2.07
N ALA A 102 4.62 4.56 -0.91
CA ALA A 102 4.75 3.44 0.01
C ALA A 102 4.21 2.15 -0.60
N LEU A 103 3.06 2.22 -1.31
CA LEU A 103 2.51 1.06 -1.97
C LEU A 103 3.44 0.56 -3.07
N LYS A 104 4.02 1.46 -3.83
CA LYS A 104 4.92 1.07 -4.91
C LYS A 104 6.16 0.40 -4.34
N ARG A 105 6.69 0.90 -3.21
CA ARG A 105 7.83 0.29 -2.56
C ARG A 105 7.48 -1.12 -2.08
N ALA A 106 6.27 -1.31 -1.56
CA ALA A 106 5.83 -2.64 -1.11
C ALA A 106 5.72 -3.60 -2.29
N TYR A 107 5.16 -3.13 -3.40
CA TYR A 107 5.00 -3.98 -4.58
C TYR A 107 6.36 -4.36 -5.17
N ASP A 108 7.29 -3.41 -5.22
CA ASP A 108 8.62 -3.68 -5.74
C ASP A 108 9.33 -4.72 -4.85
N SER A 109 9.15 -4.62 -3.54
CA SER A 109 9.71 -5.56 -2.62
C SER A 109 9.06 -6.94 -2.78
N TYR A 110 7.75 -6.97 -2.96
CA TYR A 110 7.00 -8.21 -3.16
C TYR A 110 7.53 -8.92 -4.41
N GLU A 111 7.71 -8.18 -5.50
CA GLU A 111 8.16 -8.80 -6.72
C GLU A 111 9.61 -9.29 -6.61
N SER A 112 10.46 -8.51 -5.98
CA SER A 112 11.86 -8.89 -5.91
C SER A 112 12.10 -10.02 -4.93
N GLU A 113 11.29 -10.14 -3.89
CA GLU A 113 11.48 -11.18 -2.92
C GLU A 113 10.78 -12.48 -3.24
N GLU A 114 9.82 -12.50 -4.12
CA GLU A 114 9.09 -13.68 -4.40
C GLU A 114 9.94 -14.93 -4.57
N PRO A 115 10.96 -14.92 -5.39
CA PRO A 115 11.75 -16.12 -5.58
C PRO A 115 12.52 -16.53 -4.33
N LEU A 116 12.92 -15.51 -3.55
CA LEU A 116 13.70 -15.82 -2.38
C LEU A 116 12.81 -16.37 -1.30
N VAL A 117 11.66 -15.79 -1.17
CA VAL A 117 10.74 -16.20 -0.17
C VAL A 117 10.43 -17.64 -0.33
N MET A 118 10.29 -18.10 -1.52
CA MET A 118 9.95 -19.48 -1.73
C MET A 118 11.02 -20.41 -1.20
N SER A 119 12.22 -20.01 -1.20
CA SER A 119 13.24 -20.94 -0.79
C SER A 119 13.63 -20.68 0.63
N GLU A 120 13.54 -19.54 1.02
CA GLU A 120 14.01 -19.30 2.29
C GLU A 120 13.16 -19.06 3.31
N ILE A 121 12.17 -18.73 3.06
CA ILE A 121 11.29 -18.38 4.01
C ILE A 121 11.24 -19.24 4.89
N LYS A 122 11.85 -19.54 4.78
CA LYS A 122 12.09 -20.51 5.39
C LYS A 122 12.35 -20.23 6.69
#